data_36858a3259e8f7da9688d73db86305f5
#
_entry.id   36858a3259e8f7da9688d73db86305f5
#
_cell.length_a   1.000
_cell.length_b   1.000
_cell.length_c   1.000
_cell.angle_alpha   90.00
_cell.angle_beta   90.00
_cell.angle_gamma   90.00
#
_symmetry.space_group_name_H-M   'P 1'
#
loop_
_entity.id
_entity.type
_entity.pdbx_description
1 polymer ?
#
loop_
_entity_poly.entity_id
_entity_poly.type
_entity_poly.pdbx_seq_one_letter_code
_entity_poly.pdbx_strand_id
1 'polypeptide(L)'
;MILYIAEKASVGRALADVLPGERHREENCIRCGGDVVAWASGHLLELCEPEDYDTKYKAWRLEDLPILPDSWKLREIDRTKKLLHSIRSLLKNASEVVHAGDADREGQLLIDEILEYCGWKGPTKRLRLNDLTPEAIRTALKNMKDNADYAGEYRLTRSEERRVGKECRSRWSPYH
;
A
#
# COMPACT_ATOMS: atom_id res chain seq x y z
N MET A 1 -9.80 15.80 -8.92
CA MET A 1 -10.29 14.86 -7.90
C MET A 1 -9.12 14.51 -6.99
N ILE A 2 -9.26 14.66 -5.68
CA ILE A 2 -8.32 14.14 -4.69
C ILE A 2 -8.71 12.69 -4.37
N LEU A 3 -7.75 11.78 -4.39
CA LEU A 3 -7.93 10.39 -4.01
C LEU A 3 -7.28 10.12 -2.66
N TYR A 4 -8.09 9.84 -1.65
CA TYR A 4 -7.64 9.37 -0.34
C TYR A 4 -7.52 7.86 -0.37
N ILE A 5 -6.36 7.32 0.00
CA ILE A 5 -6.14 5.87 0.09
C ILE A 5 -5.82 5.53 1.54
N ALA A 6 -6.77 4.86 2.21
CA ALA A 6 -6.62 4.38 3.57
C ALA A 6 -6.13 2.93 3.59
N GLU A 7 -5.52 2.51 4.69
CA GLU A 7 -5.11 1.12 4.86
C GLU A 7 -6.31 0.19 5.12
N LYS A 8 -7.32 0.68 5.84
CA LYS A 8 -8.48 -0.11 6.29
C LYS A 8 -9.79 0.59 5.98
N ALA A 9 -10.83 -0.19 5.74
CA ALA A 9 -12.17 0.32 5.47
C ALA A 9 -12.74 1.18 6.62
N SER A 10 -12.38 0.92 7.87
CA SER A 10 -12.79 1.72 9.03
C SER A 10 -12.22 3.14 8.95
N VAL A 11 -10.94 3.27 8.62
CA VAL A 11 -10.27 4.56 8.43
C VAL A 11 -10.88 5.29 7.23
N GLY A 12 -11.09 4.58 6.11
CA GLY A 12 -11.73 5.15 4.92
C GLY A 12 -13.13 5.70 5.20
N ARG A 13 -13.95 4.98 5.96
CA ARG A 13 -15.28 5.46 6.37
C ARG A 13 -15.20 6.70 7.26
N ALA A 14 -14.34 6.67 8.28
CA ALA A 14 -14.16 7.80 9.19
C ALA A 14 -13.69 9.07 8.45
N LEU A 15 -12.79 8.92 7.47
CA LEU A 15 -12.38 10.02 6.57
C LEU A 15 -13.56 10.54 5.75
N ALA A 16 -14.32 9.66 5.11
CA ALA A 16 -15.48 10.04 4.31
C ALA A 16 -16.54 10.77 5.15
N ASP A 17 -16.66 10.44 6.46
CA ASP A 17 -17.58 11.10 7.38
C ASP A 17 -17.20 12.55 7.73
N VAL A 18 -15.98 12.94 7.48
CA VAL A 18 -15.46 14.29 7.79
C VAL A 18 -15.30 15.14 6.53
N LEU A 19 -15.10 14.51 5.38
CA LEU A 19 -14.95 15.23 4.10
C LEU A 19 -16.24 15.90 3.67
N PRO A 20 -16.15 17.07 2.98
CA PRO A 20 -17.31 17.80 2.51
C PRO A 20 -18.00 17.14 1.33
N GLY A 21 -19.27 17.46 1.12
CA GLY A 21 -20.04 17.03 -0.04
C GLY A 21 -20.95 15.84 0.22
N GLU A 22 -21.75 15.51 -0.78
CA GLU A 22 -22.64 14.36 -0.75
C GLU A 22 -21.85 13.07 -0.84
N ARG A 23 -22.30 12.03 -0.11
CA ARG A 23 -21.62 10.73 -0.02
C ARG A 23 -22.35 9.69 -0.82
N HIS A 24 -21.65 9.09 -1.76
CA HIS A 24 -22.11 7.94 -2.52
C HIS A 24 -21.19 6.76 -2.27
N ARG A 25 -21.72 5.72 -1.62
CA ARG A 25 -20.97 4.50 -1.34
C ARG A 25 -20.96 3.60 -2.58
N GLU A 26 -19.78 3.20 -2.99
CA GLU A 26 -19.53 2.18 -4.00
C GLU A 26 -18.93 0.92 -3.32
N GLU A 27 -18.68 -0.14 -4.10
CA GLU A 27 -18.19 -1.42 -3.55
C GLU A 27 -16.88 -1.24 -2.78
N ASN A 28 -15.91 -0.50 -3.35
CA ASN A 28 -14.54 -0.38 -2.85
C ASN A 28 -14.12 1.05 -2.50
N CYS A 29 -15.04 2.00 -2.54
CA CYS A 29 -14.74 3.40 -2.23
C CYS A 29 -16.01 4.17 -1.81
N ILE A 30 -15.81 5.39 -1.34
CA ILE A 30 -16.87 6.35 -1.04
C ILE A 30 -16.52 7.63 -1.78
N ARG A 31 -17.45 8.13 -2.61
CA ARG A 31 -17.34 9.45 -3.20
C ARG A 31 -17.86 10.49 -2.22
N CYS A 32 -17.11 11.57 -2.06
CA CYS A 32 -17.43 12.69 -1.19
C CYS A 32 -17.37 13.97 -2.03
N GLY A 33 -18.52 14.38 -2.59
CA GLY A 33 -18.54 15.50 -3.54
C GLY A 33 -17.64 15.23 -4.75
N GLY A 34 -16.59 16.03 -4.92
CA GLY A 34 -15.61 15.88 -6.02
C GLY A 34 -14.44 14.93 -5.73
N ASP A 35 -14.33 14.41 -4.50
CA ASP A 35 -13.20 13.59 -4.04
C ASP A 35 -13.62 12.15 -3.78
N VAL A 36 -12.65 11.25 -3.64
CA VAL A 36 -12.89 9.82 -3.43
C VAL A 36 -12.02 9.28 -2.32
N VAL A 37 -12.61 8.47 -1.45
CA VAL A 37 -11.92 7.70 -0.42
C VAL A 37 -11.97 6.22 -0.77
N ALA A 38 -10.81 5.62 -0.99
CA ALA A 38 -10.62 4.19 -1.18
C ALA A 38 -9.81 3.60 -0.02
N TRP A 39 -9.74 2.28 0.07
CA TRP A 39 -8.96 1.59 1.11
C TRP A 39 -8.36 0.28 0.60
N ALA A 40 -7.27 -0.15 1.23
CA ALA A 40 -6.51 -1.32 0.79
C ALA A 40 -7.00 -2.64 1.40
N SER A 41 -7.43 -2.73 2.64
CA SER A 41 -7.71 -3.99 3.36
C SER A 41 -6.47 -4.88 3.59
N GLY A 42 -5.36 -4.26 3.99
CA GLY A 42 -4.06 -4.91 4.16
C GLY A 42 -3.27 -4.96 2.85
N HIS A 43 -2.25 -5.83 2.77
CA HIS A 43 -1.42 -5.94 1.58
C HIS A 43 -2.21 -6.38 0.35
N LEU A 44 -2.03 -5.66 -0.75
CA LEU A 44 -2.59 -5.96 -2.08
C LEU A 44 -1.55 -6.59 -3.01
N LEU A 45 -0.29 -6.52 -2.61
CA LEU A 45 0.88 -6.99 -3.34
C LEU A 45 1.70 -7.93 -2.46
N GLU A 46 2.39 -8.85 -3.09
CA GLU A 46 3.35 -9.76 -2.47
C GLU A 46 4.58 -9.94 -3.36
N LEU A 47 5.69 -10.37 -2.78
CA LEU A 47 6.88 -10.71 -3.56
C LEU A 47 6.61 -11.90 -4.48
N CYS A 48 7.10 -11.81 -5.71
CA CYS A 48 7.09 -12.92 -6.65
C CYS A 48 7.82 -14.14 -6.07
N GLU A 49 7.32 -15.34 -6.40
CA GLU A 49 7.96 -16.59 -6.02
C GLU A 49 9.29 -16.78 -6.76
N PRO A 50 10.22 -17.59 -6.23
CA PRO A 50 11.48 -17.88 -6.90
C PRO A 50 11.33 -18.36 -8.33
N GLU A 51 10.32 -19.18 -8.61
CA GLU A 51 10.03 -19.72 -9.95
C GLU A 51 9.59 -18.64 -10.96
N ASP A 52 9.10 -17.49 -10.48
CA ASP A 52 8.75 -16.34 -11.33
C ASP A 52 10.01 -15.60 -11.87
N TYR A 53 11.16 -15.85 -11.25
CA TYR A 53 12.46 -15.31 -11.70
C TYR A 53 13.21 -16.29 -12.61
N ASP A 54 13.21 -17.58 -12.25
CA ASP A 54 13.81 -18.63 -13.03
C ASP A 54 13.12 -19.97 -12.69
N THR A 55 12.66 -20.67 -13.72
CA THR A 55 11.96 -21.97 -13.59
C THR A 55 12.78 -23.05 -12.89
N LYS A 56 14.13 -22.96 -12.90
CA LYS A 56 15.01 -23.87 -12.15
C LYS A 56 14.72 -23.88 -10.67
N TYR A 57 14.30 -22.75 -10.09
CA TYR A 57 14.01 -22.60 -8.65
C TYR A 57 12.74 -23.32 -8.21
N LYS A 58 11.91 -23.82 -9.14
CA LYS A 58 10.73 -24.63 -8.83
C LYS A 58 11.09 -25.92 -8.07
N ALA A 59 12.26 -26.47 -8.30
CA ALA A 59 12.72 -27.70 -7.66
C ALA A 59 13.24 -27.50 -6.23
N TRP A 60 13.41 -26.26 -5.76
CA TRP A 60 13.89 -25.91 -4.41
C TRP A 60 15.15 -26.67 -3.98
N ARG A 61 16.18 -26.69 -4.80
CA ARG A 61 17.44 -27.36 -4.51
C ARG A 61 18.32 -26.51 -3.59
N LEU A 62 19.04 -27.17 -2.65
CA LEU A 62 19.97 -26.49 -1.75
C LEU A 62 21.09 -25.76 -2.49
N GLU A 63 21.53 -26.32 -3.63
CA GLU A 63 22.57 -25.73 -4.48
C GLU A 63 22.18 -24.41 -5.14
N ASP A 64 20.87 -24.13 -5.23
CA ASP A 64 20.35 -22.88 -5.80
C ASP A 64 20.26 -21.74 -4.77
N LEU A 65 20.58 -22.01 -3.50
CA LEU A 65 20.52 -21.01 -2.43
C LEU A 65 21.87 -20.29 -2.25
N PRO A 66 21.89 -18.99 -1.92
CA PRO A 66 20.75 -18.12 -1.75
C PRO A 66 20.19 -17.60 -3.08
N ILE A 67 18.86 -17.56 -3.22
CA ILE A 67 18.21 -16.98 -4.40
C ILE A 67 18.20 -15.47 -4.23
N LEU A 68 18.98 -14.76 -5.03
CA LEU A 68 19.15 -13.32 -4.99
C LEU A 68 18.87 -12.75 -6.39
N PRO A 69 17.63 -12.37 -6.68
CA PRO A 69 17.31 -11.73 -7.95
C PRO A 69 17.95 -10.33 -8.03
N ASP A 70 18.33 -9.88 -9.22
CA ASP A 70 18.86 -8.53 -9.46
C ASP A 70 17.86 -7.45 -9.05
N SER A 71 16.58 -7.70 -9.26
CA SER A 71 15.49 -6.85 -8.80
C SER A 71 14.33 -7.66 -8.23
N TRP A 72 13.80 -7.22 -7.09
CA TRP A 72 12.63 -7.82 -6.48
C TRP A 72 11.36 -7.36 -7.20
N LYS A 73 10.55 -8.32 -7.64
CA LYS A 73 9.27 -8.06 -8.32
C LYS A 73 8.12 -8.31 -7.37
N LEU A 74 7.07 -7.48 -7.49
CA LEU A 74 5.82 -7.65 -6.79
C LEU A 74 4.78 -8.26 -7.74
N ARG A 75 3.89 -9.07 -7.20
CA ARG A 75 2.71 -9.59 -7.90
C ARG A 75 1.44 -9.24 -7.13
N GLU A 76 0.33 -9.22 -7.85
CA GLU A 76 -0.99 -8.95 -7.27
C GLU A 76 -1.47 -10.17 -6.48
N ILE A 77 -1.97 -9.94 -5.26
CA ILE A 77 -2.61 -10.98 -4.46
C ILE A 77 -4.00 -11.27 -5.03
N ASP A 78 -4.28 -12.49 -5.45
CA ASP A 78 -5.52 -12.86 -6.16
C ASP A 78 -6.79 -12.46 -5.41
N ARG A 79 -6.86 -12.68 -4.11
CA ARG A 79 -8.03 -12.33 -3.28
C ARG A 79 -8.34 -10.84 -3.24
N THR A 80 -7.34 -9.97 -3.43
CA THR A 80 -7.46 -8.51 -3.34
C THR A 80 -7.32 -7.81 -4.69
N LYS A 81 -7.16 -8.56 -5.76
CA LYS A 81 -6.92 -8.06 -7.13
C LYS A 81 -7.98 -7.06 -7.61
N LYS A 82 -9.26 -7.34 -7.32
CA LYS A 82 -10.36 -6.41 -7.65
C LYS A 82 -10.20 -5.05 -6.97
N LEU A 83 -9.75 -5.06 -5.71
CA LEU A 83 -9.54 -3.86 -4.91
C LEU A 83 -8.36 -3.04 -5.48
N LEU A 84 -7.26 -3.70 -5.80
CA LEU A 84 -6.10 -3.06 -6.44
C LEU A 84 -6.48 -2.44 -7.80
N HIS A 85 -7.25 -3.16 -8.62
CA HIS A 85 -7.72 -2.66 -9.92
C HIS A 85 -8.67 -1.47 -9.78
N SER A 86 -9.51 -1.45 -8.74
CA SER A 86 -10.35 -0.30 -8.40
C SER A 86 -9.49 0.92 -8.07
N ILE A 87 -8.50 0.77 -7.18
CA ILE A 87 -7.56 1.86 -6.82
C ILE A 87 -6.80 2.35 -8.06
N ARG A 88 -6.29 1.43 -8.89
CA ARG A 88 -5.58 1.77 -10.15
C ARG A 88 -6.47 2.56 -11.12
N SER A 89 -7.76 2.22 -11.21
CA SER A 89 -8.71 2.97 -12.04
C SER A 89 -8.97 4.38 -11.51
N LEU A 90 -9.09 4.54 -10.19
CA LEU A 90 -9.26 5.82 -9.53
C LEU A 90 -8.03 6.72 -9.70
N LEU A 91 -6.82 6.16 -9.60
CA LEU A 91 -5.55 6.88 -9.79
C LEU A 91 -5.46 7.55 -11.17
N LYS A 92 -6.01 6.94 -12.23
CA LYS A 92 -6.00 7.53 -13.58
C LYS A 92 -6.71 8.89 -13.65
N ASN A 93 -7.67 9.13 -12.77
CA ASN A 93 -8.49 10.34 -12.72
C ASN A 93 -8.12 11.27 -11.55
N ALA A 94 -7.15 10.87 -10.72
CA ALA A 94 -6.70 11.66 -9.59
C ALA A 94 -5.78 12.80 -10.06
N SER A 95 -5.92 13.97 -9.45
CA SER A 95 -4.98 15.09 -9.59
C SER A 95 -3.97 15.10 -8.43
N GLU A 96 -4.36 14.56 -7.29
CA GLU A 96 -3.55 14.45 -6.07
C GLU A 96 -3.96 13.19 -5.31
N VAL A 97 -3.03 12.57 -4.61
CA VAL A 97 -3.28 11.45 -3.68
C VAL A 97 -3.03 11.91 -2.26
N VAL A 98 -3.93 11.52 -1.35
CA VAL A 98 -3.70 11.60 0.09
C VAL A 98 -3.47 10.19 0.62
N HIS A 99 -2.24 9.92 1.00
CA HIS A 99 -1.79 8.68 1.62
C HIS A 99 -2.24 8.66 3.08
N ALA A 100 -3.27 7.88 3.39
CA ALA A 100 -3.87 7.73 4.71
C ALA A 100 -3.70 6.32 5.29
N GLY A 101 -2.54 5.70 5.06
CA GLY A 101 -2.10 4.49 5.77
C GLY A 101 -1.92 4.77 7.27
N ASP A 102 -1.85 3.72 8.07
CA ASP A 102 -1.63 3.82 9.51
C ASP A 102 -0.36 4.65 9.80
N ALA A 103 -0.28 5.24 10.99
CA ALA A 103 0.79 6.18 11.35
C ALA A 103 2.09 5.46 11.76
N ASP A 104 2.38 4.33 11.15
CA ASP A 104 3.57 3.52 11.34
C ASP A 104 4.30 3.24 10.02
N ARG A 105 5.42 2.51 10.10
CA ARG A 105 6.26 2.19 8.94
C ARG A 105 5.60 1.20 7.99
N GLU A 106 4.77 0.28 8.49
CA GLU A 106 4.05 -0.70 7.68
C GLU A 106 2.95 -0.02 6.86
N GLY A 107 2.16 0.85 7.50
CA GLY A 107 1.15 1.65 6.80
C GLY A 107 1.76 2.59 5.74
N GLN A 108 2.99 3.10 5.98
CA GLN A 108 3.73 3.87 4.97
C GLN A 108 4.10 2.98 3.79
N LEU A 109 4.69 1.81 4.04
CA LEU A 109 5.10 0.88 3.00
C LEU A 109 3.93 0.43 2.13
N LEU A 110 2.84 0.02 2.76
CA LEU A 110 1.69 -0.58 2.09
C LEU A 110 1.10 0.33 1.00
N ILE A 111 0.88 1.60 1.31
CA ILE A 111 0.31 2.54 0.34
C ILE A 111 1.35 2.98 -0.70
N ASP A 112 2.60 3.22 -0.29
CA ASP A 112 3.66 3.60 -1.22
C ASP A 112 3.93 2.49 -2.26
N GLU A 113 3.88 1.22 -1.88
CA GLU A 113 3.99 0.09 -2.81
C GLU A 113 2.85 0.08 -3.83
N ILE A 114 1.61 0.35 -3.39
CA ILE A 114 0.46 0.45 -4.30
C ILE A 114 0.68 1.57 -5.31
N LEU A 115 1.12 2.75 -4.86
CA LEU A 115 1.38 3.90 -5.72
C LEU A 115 2.51 3.62 -6.72
N GLU A 116 3.62 3.03 -6.25
CA GLU A 116 4.76 2.64 -7.10
C GLU A 116 4.33 1.59 -8.13
N TYR A 117 3.63 0.53 -7.71
CA TYR A 117 3.17 -0.54 -8.58
C TYR A 117 2.16 -0.05 -9.64
N CYS A 118 1.30 0.89 -9.27
CA CYS A 118 0.37 1.53 -10.20
C CYS A 118 1.02 2.60 -11.10
N GLY A 119 2.29 2.94 -10.87
CA GLY A 119 3.03 3.93 -11.65
C GLY A 119 2.61 5.38 -11.39
N TRP A 120 2.07 5.67 -10.21
CA TRP A 120 1.68 7.01 -9.82
C TRP A 120 2.89 7.95 -9.75
N LYS A 121 2.79 9.16 -10.34
CA LYS A 121 3.83 10.19 -10.37
C LYS A 121 3.32 11.56 -9.95
N GLY A 122 2.03 11.65 -9.61
CA GLY A 122 1.44 12.90 -9.18
C GLY A 122 1.78 13.28 -7.73
N PRO A 123 1.35 14.48 -7.30
CA PRO A 123 1.57 14.94 -5.93
C PRO A 123 0.90 14.00 -4.93
N THR A 124 1.60 13.72 -3.83
CA THR A 124 1.11 12.85 -2.77
C THR A 124 1.33 13.53 -1.42
N LYS A 125 0.23 13.72 -0.69
CA LYS A 125 0.26 14.20 0.70
C LYS A 125 0.14 13.04 1.67
N ARG A 126 0.77 13.16 2.82
CA ARG A 126 0.73 12.18 3.91
C ARG A 126 -0.21 12.68 5.01
N LEU A 127 -1.27 11.92 5.26
CA LEU A 127 -2.20 12.09 6.37
C LEU A 127 -1.89 11.02 7.43
N ARG A 128 -1.44 11.43 8.61
CA ARG A 128 -1.20 10.51 9.74
C ARG A 128 -2.33 10.65 10.75
N LEU A 129 -3.05 9.56 10.98
CA LEU A 129 -4.16 9.51 11.93
C LEU A 129 -3.76 8.65 13.13
N ASN A 130 -3.77 9.25 14.31
CA ASN A 130 -3.58 8.55 15.57
C ASN A 130 -4.93 8.27 16.27
N ASP A 131 -6.00 8.93 15.83
CA ASP A 131 -7.35 8.80 16.34
C ASP A 131 -8.35 9.04 15.20
N LEU A 132 -9.49 8.37 15.25
CA LEU A 132 -10.56 8.43 14.24
C LEU A 132 -11.74 9.31 14.66
N THR A 133 -11.59 10.11 15.72
CA THR A 133 -12.60 11.11 16.06
C THR A 133 -12.67 12.19 14.98
N PRO A 134 -13.85 12.73 14.68
CA PRO A 134 -14.01 13.76 13.66
C PRO A 134 -13.09 14.97 13.84
N GLU A 135 -12.87 15.39 15.10
CA GLU A 135 -11.98 16.50 15.47
C GLU A 135 -10.51 16.19 15.16
N ALA A 136 -10.06 14.99 15.49
CA ALA A 136 -8.68 14.54 15.23
C ALA A 136 -8.45 14.46 13.71
N ILE A 137 -9.39 13.91 12.96
CA ILE A 137 -9.30 13.83 11.49
C ILE A 137 -9.25 15.22 10.87
N ARG A 138 -10.13 16.16 11.27
CA ARG A 138 -10.10 17.55 10.76
C ARG A 138 -8.78 18.24 11.05
N THR A 139 -8.22 18.00 12.23
CA THR A 139 -6.92 18.55 12.63
C THR A 139 -5.80 17.96 11.79
N ALA A 140 -5.80 16.64 11.56
CA ALA A 140 -4.81 15.96 10.74
C ALA A 140 -4.88 16.41 9.28
N LEU A 141 -6.08 16.59 8.70
CA LEU A 141 -6.27 17.10 7.34
C LEU A 141 -5.68 18.50 7.13
N LYS A 142 -5.71 19.36 8.16
CA LYS A 142 -5.08 20.69 8.12
C LYS A 142 -3.56 20.63 8.18
N ASN A 143 -3.00 19.58 8.77
CA ASN A 143 -1.57 19.42 9.06
C ASN A 143 -0.88 18.37 8.17
N MET A 144 -1.50 18.02 7.02
CA MET A 144 -0.87 17.10 6.06
C MET A 144 0.49 17.62 5.61
N LYS A 145 1.43 16.69 5.46
CA LYS A 145 2.79 16.96 4.95
C LYS A 145 2.97 16.35 3.56
N ASP A 146 4.06 16.68 2.92
CA ASP A 146 4.44 15.99 1.68
C ASP A 146 4.83 14.54 1.99
N ASN A 147 4.39 13.58 1.15
CA ASN A 147 4.74 12.18 1.35
C ASN A 147 6.25 11.93 1.19
N ALA A 148 6.94 12.77 0.44
CA ALA A 148 8.39 12.70 0.26
C ALA A 148 9.17 12.85 1.59
N ASP A 149 8.60 13.56 2.57
CA ASP A 149 9.21 13.71 3.90
C ASP A 149 9.35 12.35 4.63
N TYR A 150 8.56 11.35 4.23
CA TYR A 150 8.52 10.00 4.82
C TYR A 150 9.22 8.94 3.97
N ALA A 151 9.88 9.32 2.89
CA ALA A 151 10.60 8.39 2.01
C ALA A 151 11.67 7.55 2.73
N GLY A 152 12.21 8.06 3.84
CA GLY A 152 13.15 7.32 4.70
C GLY A 152 12.49 6.12 5.39
N GLU A 153 11.26 6.28 5.88
CA GLU A 153 10.48 5.19 6.51
C GLU A 153 10.20 4.09 5.49
N TYR A 154 9.76 4.44 4.30
CA TYR A 154 9.52 3.52 3.19
C TYR A 154 10.75 2.70 2.82
N ARG A 155 11.90 3.37 2.59
CA ARG A 155 13.15 2.70 2.19
C ARG A 155 13.64 1.73 3.25
N LEU A 156 13.55 2.11 4.52
CA LEU A 156 13.98 1.29 5.65
C LEU A 156 13.14 0.01 5.75
N THR A 157 11.81 0.13 5.76
CA THR A 157 10.90 -1.01 5.87
C THR A 157 11.06 -1.96 4.68
N ARG A 158 11.15 -1.43 3.47
CA ARG A 158 11.37 -2.24 2.26
C ARG A 158 12.72 -2.98 2.29
N SER A 159 13.75 -2.40 2.90
CA SER A 159 15.05 -3.08 3.07
C SER A 159 14.98 -4.17 4.12
N GLU A 160 14.19 -3.99 5.19
CA GLU A 160 13.94 -4.97 6.24
C GLU A 160 13.13 -6.15 5.71
N GLU A 161 12.06 -5.93 4.94
CA GLU A 161 11.28 -7.00 4.29
C GLU A 161 12.13 -7.87 3.36
N ARG A 162 13.00 -7.24 2.57
CA ARG A 162 13.95 -7.97 1.72
C ARG A 162 14.90 -8.83 2.54
N ARG A 163 15.32 -8.34 3.73
CA ARG A 163 16.19 -9.07 4.63
C ARG A 163 15.46 -10.25 5.28
N VAL A 164 14.24 -10.02 5.78
CA VAL A 164 13.38 -11.07 6.36
C VAL A 164 13.02 -12.11 5.31
N GLY A 165 12.72 -11.73 4.08
CA GLY A 165 12.53 -12.64 2.95
C GLY A 165 13.76 -13.52 2.70
N LYS A 166 14.97 -12.99 2.85
CA LYS A 166 16.22 -13.76 2.81
C LYS A 166 16.33 -14.75 3.98
N GLU A 167 16.05 -14.31 5.20
CA GLU A 167 16.14 -15.12 6.42
C GLU A 167 15.07 -16.23 6.46
N CYS A 168 13.85 -15.96 6.06
CA CYS A 168 12.80 -16.97 5.96
C CYS A 168 13.14 -18.04 4.91
N ARG A 169 13.73 -17.66 3.79
CA ARG A 169 14.18 -18.60 2.75
C ARG A 169 15.40 -19.41 3.13
N SER A 170 16.25 -18.90 4.03
CA SER A 170 17.37 -19.65 4.60
C SER A 170 16.95 -20.60 5.73
N ARG A 171 15.78 -20.36 6.38
CA ARG A 171 15.23 -21.22 7.45
C ARG A 171 14.38 -22.37 6.94
N TRP A 172 14.02 -22.41 5.68
CA TRP A 172 13.39 -23.59 5.07
C TRP A 172 14.45 -24.65 4.77
N SER A 173 15.03 -25.15 5.84
CA SER A 173 15.81 -26.39 5.81
C SER A 173 14.81 -27.55 5.73
N PRO A 174 15.05 -28.57 4.90
CA PRO A 174 14.18 -29.76 4.81
C PRO A 174 14.19 -30.64 6.07
N TYR A 175 14.73 -30.16 7.19
CA TYR A 175 14.88 -30.89 8.48
C TYR A 175 14.04 -30.25 9.60
N HIS A 176 12.86 -29.70 9.31
CA HIS A 176 11.85 -29.40 10.33
C HIS A 176 10.52 -30.01 9.93
#